data_6d33b99d4bb90eaf2445b54ed60838fd
#
_entry.id   6d33b99d4bb90eaf2445b54ed60838fd
#
_cell.length_a   1.000
_cell.length_b   1.000
_cell.length_c   1.000
_cell.angle_alpha   90.00
_cell.angle_beta   90.00
_cell.angle_gamma   90.00
#
_symmetry.space_group_name_H-M   'P 1'
#
loop_
_entity.id
_entity.type
_entity.pdbx_description
1 polymer ?
#
loop_
_entity_poly.entity_id
_entity_poly.type
_entity_poly.pdbx_seq_one_letter_code
_entity_poly.pdbx_strand_id
1 'polypeptide(L)'
;MIEASALLSPMKRLLLSLLTFLLLIPAAQAAAASQPPVVILIMDEFSAPALEGPSGALRRDRFPHLAEFADTATWYPRASTSGDMTLAAVPSLLSGIAQESSPDPNQTLFKMLGSTHRLIHFEGFSLISGLCTLCPAAPKPEMRLGGVMIRGIDEQAESVRGTLGAIRALRKHSKRPPLWTSHILLPHGPYRFLPSGDQAMQSQLTTFPGLGENKRWGPDVHIPILSQQRFLLQGKYMDRLVGELKRDLIRGGWWKKALVIITADHGSSFHPNTSRRVIEERSFASIANVPLLIKYPGQNKAVIDRGSAQLADVVPTIAAVTGQQANWHTTGLSLTRPRPEREINVFSAGDAAWGAHSWAQFVAQRQEEVDQWNSRFPGSAAATWIGPGSSLRGRLVTRLTIRSSSTSSAKIERADTWRKTEPGSGFLPVLVGAVLKGVPAGSPLVAALNGRIVTSGYSYRNGGRIEATLMLPASSLKRGHNRVRLLLAPAGKPLTQLASTP
;
A
#
# COMPACT_ATOMS: atom_id res chain seq x y z
N MET A 1 -74.16 -50.27 43.98
CA MET A 1 -73.57 -48.98 44.42
C MET A 1 -72.23 -49.25 45.01
N ILE A 2 -71.21 -49.09 44.25
CA ILE A 2 -69.80 -49.05 44.75
C ILE A 2 -69.07 -48.10 43.82
N GLU A 3 -68.55 -47.04 44.40
CA GLU A 3 -67.73 -46.04 43.77
C GLU A 3 -66.39 -46.60 43.34
N ALA A 4 -65.96 -46.27 42.14
CA ALA A 4 -64.56 -46.56 41.66
C ALA A 4 -63.79 -45.24 41.54
N SER A 5 -63.09 -44.88 42.61
CA SER A 5 -62.14 -43.80 42.57
C SER A 5 -60.84 -44.31 41.95
N ALA A 6 -60.51 -43.83 40.71
CA ALA A 6 -59.26 -44.14 40.01
C ALA A 6 -58.12 -43.29 40.55
N LEU A 7 -57.22 -43.92 41.31
CA LEU A 7 -55.91 -43.39 41.73
C LEU A 7 -54.98 -43.36 40.53
N LEU A 8 -54.69 -42.15 40.00
CA LEU A 8 -53.63 -41.94 39.04
C LEU A 8 -52.26 -42.18 39.72
N SER A 9 -51.47 -43.06 39.16
CA SER A 9 -50.17 -43.47 39.69
C SER A 9 -49.19 -42.29 39.77
N PRO A 10 -48.27 -42.26 40.74
CA PRO A 10 -47.31 -41.15 40.91
C PRO A 10 -46.45 -40.88 39.68
N MET A 11 -46.26 -41.84 38.81
CA MET A 11 -45.51 -41.73 37.56
C MET A 11 -46.19 -40.81 36.53
N LYS A 12 -47.52 -40.71 36.47
CA LYS A 12 -48.25 -39.80 35.60
C LYS A 12 -48.20 -38.35 36.08
N ARG A 13 -48.08 -38.10 37.36
CA ARG A 13 -47.91 -36.76 37.93
C ARG A 13 -46.50 -36.21 37.68
N LEU A 14 -45.45 -37.07 37.65
CA LEU A 14 -44.07 -36.71 37.36
C LEU A 14 -43.92 -36.36 35.87
N LEU A 15 -44.57 -37.06 34.96
CA LEU A 15 -44.54 -36.77 33.52
C LEU A 15 -45.27 -35.48 33.17
N LEU A 16 -46.38 -35.13 33.87
CA LEU A 16 -47.11 -33.88 33.62
C LEU A 16 -46.31 -32.66 34.15
N SER A 17 -45.57 -32.78 35.26
CA SER A 17 -44.74 -31.72 35.79
C SER A 17 -43.43 -31.53 34.96
N LEU A 18 -42.88 -32.56 34.29
CA LEU A 18 -41.77 -32.44 33.37
C LEU A 18 -42.22 -31.79 32.05
N LEU A 19 -43.45 -32.03 31.56
CA LEU A 19 -43.95 -31.39 30.33
C LEU A 19 -44.26 -29.91 30.51
N THR A 20 -44.67 -29.48 31.71
CA THR A 20 -44.89 -28.05 32.01
C THR A 20 -43.59 -27.27 32.25
N PHE A 21 -42.50 -27.92 32.65
CA PHE A 21 -41.19 -27.26 32.80
C PHE A 21 -40.46 -27.11 31.47
N LEU A 22 -40.76 -27.93 30.44
CA LEU A 22 -40.18 -27.79 29.09
C LEU A 22 -40.81 -26.64 28.26
N LEU A 23 -41.95 -26.06 28.67
CA LEU A 23 -42.63 -24.97 27.98
C LEU A 23 -42.30 -23.57 28.52
N LEU A 24 -41.45 -23.48 29.55
CA LEU A 24 -40.96 -22.22 30.14
C LEU A 24 -39.45 -22.03 29.99
N ILE A 25 -38.86 -22.53 28.88
CA ILE A 25 -37.61 -21.97 28.44
C ILE A 25 -37.96 -20.58 27.91
N PRO A 26 -37.60 -19.48 28.60
CA PRO A 26 -37.72 -18.19 28.00
C PRO A 26 -36.93 -18.29 26.72
N ALA A 27 -37.56 -18.06 25.56
CA ALA A 27 -36.84 -17.77 24.34
C ALA A 27 -35.92 -16.58 24.73
N ALA A 28 -34.70 -16.90 25.13
CA ALA A 28 -33.65 -15.89 25.23
C ALA A 28 -33.68 -15.26 23.85
N GLN A 29 -34.32 -14.09 23.75
CA GLN A 29 -34.21 -13.22 22.59
C GLN A 29 -32.69 -13.08 22.44
N ALA A 30 -32.15 -13.85 21.52
CA ALA A 30 -30.77 -13.65 21.08
C ALA A 30 -30.73 -12.18 20.70
N ALA A 31 -30.18 -11.37 21.61
CA ALA A 31 -30.00 -9.97 21.36
C ALA A 31 -29.31 -9.93 20.00
N ALA A 32 -29.99 -9.37 18.99
CA ALA A 32 -29.51 -9.39 17.61
C ALA A 32 -28.08 -8.90 17.66
N ALA A 33 -27.14 -9.82 17.47
CA ALA A 33 -25.72 -9.54 17.64
C ALA A 33 -25.42 -8.32 16.79
N SER A 34 -25.00 -7.23 17.42
CA SER A 34 -24.80 -5.98 16.71
C SER A 34 -23.79 -6.24 15.59
N GLN A 35 -24.20 -5.95 14.35
CA GLN A 35 -23.37 -6.14 13.17
C GLN A 35 -21.98 -5.52 13.39
N PRO A 36 -20.88 -6.23 13.08
CA PRO A 36 -19.54 -5.68 13.25
C PRO A 36 -19.31 -4.53 12.27
N PRO A 37 -18.66 -3.44 12.67
CA PRO A 37 -18.16 -2.45 11.71
C PRO A 37 -17.26 -3.12 10.68
N VAL A 38 -17.36 -2.71 9.42
CA VAL A 38 -16.50 -3.18 8.32
C VAL A 38 -15.69 -2.00 7.80
N VAL A 39 -14.36 -2.14 7.78
CA VAL A 39 -13.41 -1.09 7.39
C VAL A 39 -12.44 -1.65 6.38
N ILE A 40 -12.37 -1.05 5.20
CA ILE A 40 -11.51 -1.51 4.10
C ILE A 40 -10.69 -0.33 3.59
N LEU A 41 -9.37 -0.43 3.74
CA LEU A 41 -8.41 0.49 3.16
C LEU A 41 -7.73 -0.19 1.98
N ILE A 42 -7.90 0.37 0.79
CA ILE A 42 -7.31 -0.09 -0.46
C ILE A 42 -6.22 0.91 -0.85
N MET A 43 -4.98 0.44 -0.96
CA MET A 43 -3.84 1.20 -1.46
C MET A 43 -3.69 0.97 -2.96
N ASP A 44 -3.22 1.96 -3.70
CA ASP A 44 -2.98 1.84 -5.14
C ASP A 44 -1.50 1.52 -5.41
N GLU A 45 -1.24 0.44 -6.15
CA GLU A 45 0.10 -0.03 -6.54
C GLU A 45 1.03 -0.46 -5.38
N PHE A 46 0.54 -1.06 -4.29
CA PHE A 46 1.41 -1.46 -3.20
C PHE A 46 1.77 -2.96 -3.23
N SER A 47 3.00 -3.29 -3.61
CA SER A 47 3.50 -4.67 -3.62
C SER A 47 3.79 -5.21 -2.21
N ALA A 48 3.28 -6.39 -1.88
CA ALA A 48 3.48 -7.04 -0.58
C ALA A 48 4.95 -7.35 -0.24
N PRO A 49 5.82 -7.76 -1.19
CA PRO A 49 7.23 -8.00 -0.91
C PRO A 49 7.97 -6.82 -0.29
N ALA A 50 7.53 -5.57 -0.54
CA ALA A 50 8.10 -4.38 0.10
C ALA A 50 7.92 -4.35 1.63
N LEU A 51 6.86 -5.02 2.12
CA LEU A 51 6.50 -5.05 3.54
C LEU A 51 7.23 -6.12 4.33
N GLU A 52 7.67 -7.19 3.67
CA GLU A 52 8.11 -8.41 4.33
C GLU A 52 9.61 -8.42 4.61
N GLY A 53 9.98 -8.89 5.78
CA GLY A 53 11.36 -9.16 6.16
C GLY A 53 11.78 -10.61 5.91
N PRO A 54 13.07 -10.94 6.12
CA PRO A 54 13.59 -12.30 5.90
C PRO A 54 12.91 -13.38 6.74
N SER A 55 12.28 -13.00 7.86
CA SER A 55 11.55 -13.93 8.74
C SER A 55 10.11 -14.21 8.29
N GLY A 56 9.63 -13.56 7.23
CA GLY A 56 8.24 -13.62 6.80
C GLY A 56 7.29 -12.68 7.57
N ALA A 57 7.80 -11.95 8.57
CA ALA A 57 7.06 -10.93 9.29
C ALA A 57 7.20 -9.56 8.63
N LEU A 58 6.29 -8.64 8.93
CA LEU A 58 6.37 -7.28 8.41
C LEU A 58 7.59 -6.53 8.97
N ARG A 59 8.25 -5.75 8.12
CA ARG A 59 9.40 -4.91 8.46
C ARG A 59 8.98 -3.70 9.29
N ARG A 60 9.01 -3.83 10.62
CA ARG A 60 8.67 -2.75 11.57
C ARG A 60 9.57 -1.51 11.42
N ASP A 61 10.81 -1.71 11.02
CA ASP A 61 11.75 -0.62 10.77
C ASP A 61 11.42 0.18 9.49
N ARG A 62 10.67 -0.41 8.56
CA ARG A 62 10.19 0.28 7.34
C ARG A 62 8.77 0.82 7.52
N PHE A 63 7.87 0.00 8.07
CA PHE A 63 6.44 0.24 8.16
C PHE A 63 5.93 -0.06 9.58
N PRO A 64 6.24 0.83 10.55
CA PRO A 64 5.94 0.60 11.96
C PRO A 64 4.45 0.43 12.26
N HIS A 65 3.58 1.20 11.58
CA HIS A 65 2.14 1.15 11.85
C HIS A 65 1.45 -0.06 11.21
N LEU A 66 1.87 -0.49 10.02
CA LEU A 66 1.41 -1.74 9.43
C LEU A 66 1.86 -2.94 10.25
N ALA A 67 3.11 -2.93 10.75
CA ALA A 67 3.59 -3.97 11.64
C ALA A 67 2.85 -3.98 12.99
N GLU A 68 2.57 -2.80 13.56
CA GLU A 68 1.73 -2.68 14.76
C GLU A 68 0.29 -3.14 14.53
N PHE A 69 -0.25 -2.91 13.34
CA PHE A 69 -1.56 -3.44 12.95
C PHE A 69 -1.53 -4.97 12.89
N ALA A 70 -0.49 -5.55 12.27
CA ALA A 70 -0.30 -6.99 12.13
C ALA A 70 -0.16 -7.72 13.48
N ASP A 71 0.30 -7.06 14.54
CA ASP A 71 0.37 -7.63 15.90
C ASP A 71 -1.00 -8.10 16.42
N THR A 72 -2.09 -7.58 15.84
CA THR A 72 -3.47 -7.89 16.23
C THR A 72 -4.33 -8.36 15.05
N ALA A 73 -3.71 -8.76 13.96
CA ALA A 73 -4.38 -9.12 12.71
C ALA A 73 -3.83 -10.43 12.14
N THR A 74 -4.49 -10.95 11.12
CA THR A 74 -4.00 -12.04 10.28
C THR A 74 -3.31 -11.41 9.05
N TRP A 75 -2.05 -11.74 8.86
CA TRP A 75 -1.26 -11.40 7.69
C TRP A 75 -1.31 -12.54 6.67
N TYR A 76 -1.72 -12.24 5.45
CA TYR A 76 -1.76 -13.17 4.31
C TYR A 76 -0.63 -12.81 3.33
N PRO A 77 0.62 -13.28 3.55
CA PRO A 77 1.77 -12.88 2.74
C PRO A 77 1.67 -13.30 1.27
N ARG A 78 0.87 -14.29 0.98
CA ARG A 78 0.69 -14.86 -0.36
C ARG A 78 -0.64 -14.47 -1.00
N ALA A 79 -1.17 -13.29 -0.64
CA ALA A 79 -2.36 -12.79 -1.27
C ALA A 79 -2.07 -12.26 -2.67
N SER A 80 -2.97 -12.55 -3.62
CA SER A 80 -2.88 -12.07 -4.99
C SER A 80 -4.01 -11.12 -5.36
N THR A 81 -3.70 -10.18 -6.25
CA THR A 81 -4.71 -9.37 -6.93
C THR A 81 -5.50 -10.21 -7.93
N SER A 82 -6.60 -9.63 -8.43
CA SER A 82 -7.39 -10.14 -9.55
C SER A 82 -7.10 -9.40 -10.87
N GLY A 83 -6.18 -8.43 -10.88
CA GLY A 83 -5.82 -7.70 -12.10
C GLY A 83 -4.62 -6.78 -11.91
N ASP A 84 -3.91 -6.47 -12.99
CA ASP A 84 -2.76 -5.55 -13.02
C ASP A 84 -3.16 -4.08 -13.18
N MET A 85 -4.46 -3.80 -13.08
CA MET A 85 -5.02 -2.46 -13.15
C MET A 85 -6.20 -2.29 -12.18
N THR A 86 -6.35 -1.07 -11.67
CA THR A 86 -7.40 -0.68 -10.73
C THR A 86 -8.81 -1.03 -11.23
N LEU A 87 -9.07 -0.85 -12.55
CA LEU A 87 -10.37 -1.12 -13.17
C LEU A 87 -10.80 -2.59 -13.12
N ALA A 88 -9.88 -3.53 -12.94
CA ALA A 88 -10.18 -4.95 -12.77
C ALA A 88 -10.10 -5.36 -11.28
N ALA A 89 -9.06 -4.90 -10.58
CA ALA A 89 -8.74 -5.34 -9.22
C ALA A 89 -9.74 -4.84 -8.15
N VAL A 90 -10.08 -3.54 -8.16
CA VAL A 90 -11.00 -2.97 -7.16
C VAL A 90 -12.43 -3.47 -7.31
N PRO A 91 -13.01 -3.53 -8.52
CA PRO A 91 -14.32 -4.17 -8.70
C PRO A 91 -14.35 -5.61 -8.21
N SER A 92 -13.35 -6.42 -8.54
CA SER A 92 -13.24 -7.80 -8.08
C SER A 92 -13.18 -7.91 -6.56
N LEU A 93 -12.41 -7.04 -5.89
CA LEU A 93 -12.35 -6.97 -4.43
C LEU A 93 -13.71 -6.62 -3.82
N LEU A 94 -14.47 -5.70 -4.43
CA LEU A 94 -15.72 -5.19 -3.89
C LEU A 94 -16.95 -6.05 -4.26
N SER A 95 -16.85 -6.91 -5.28
CA SER A 95 -17.91 -7.85 -5.69
C SER A 95 -17.65 -9.28 -5.24
N GLY A 96 -16.39 -9.67 -5.03
CA GLY A 96 -16.00 -11.06 -4.82
C GLY A 96 -15.99 -11.88 -6.10
N ILE A 97 -15.96 -11.25 -7.28
CA ILE A 97 -15.96 -11.88 -8.61
C ILE A 97 -14.63 -11.58 -9.31
N ALA A 98 -13.85 -12.61 -9.61
CA ALA A 98 -12.52 -12.47 -10.22
C ALA A 98 -12.51 -12.45 -11.75
N GLN A 99 -13.65 -12.57 -12.42
CA GLN A 99 -13.70 -12.83 -13.86
C GLN A 99 -14.56 -11.83 -14.66
N GLU A 100 -14.89 -10.68 -14.09
CA GLU A 100 -15.68 -9.67 -14.79
C GLU A 100 -14.90 -8.38 -14.96
N SER A 101 -14.81 -7.92 -16.20
CA SER A 101 -14.19 -6.64 -16.57
C SER A 101 -15.14 -5.43 -16.41
N SER A 102 -16.45 -5.68 -16.28
CA SER A 102 -17.47 -4.64 -16.12
C SER A 102 -18.24 -4.90 -14.82
N PRO A 103 -17.96 -4.12 -13.76
CA PRO A 103 -18.62 -4.35 -12.49
C PRO A 103 -20.12 -3.98 -12.57
N ASP A 104 -20.98 -4.88 -12.14
CA ASP A 104 -22.37 -4.55 -11.86
C ASP A 104 -22.44 -3.85 -10.48
N PRO A 105 -22.83 -2.56 -10.42
CA PRO A 105 -22.94 -1.86 -9.15
C PRO A 105 -23.97 -2.45 -8.20
N ASN A 106 -24.83 -3.37 -8.67
CA ASN A 106 -25.75 -4.12 -7.84
C ASN A 106 -25.11 -5.37 -7.20
N GLN A 107 -23.95 -5.80 -7.68
CA GLN A 107 -23.20 -6.95 -7.17
C GLN A 107 -21.98 -6.50 -6.36
N THR A 108 -22.20 -5.60 -5.40
CA THR A 108 -21.12 -5.06 -4.56
C THR A 108 -21.43 -5.19 -3.08
N LEU A 109 -20.37 -5.20 -2.28
CA LEU A 109 -20.50 -5.19 -0.82
C LEU A 109 -21.33 -4.00 -0.30
N PHE A 110 -21.45 -2.90 -1.06
CA PHE A 110 -22.29 -1.76 -0.70
C PHE A 110 -23.77 -2.12 -0.74
N LYS A 111 -24.19 -2.91 -1.73
CA LYS A 111 -25.56 -3.47 -1.79
C LYS A 111 -25.78 -4.51 -0.71
N MET A 112 -24.80 -5.40 -0.47
CA MET A 112 -24.90 -6.43 0.57
C MET A 112 -25.09 -5.84 1.98
N LEU A 113 -24.37 -4.76 2.30
CA LEU A 113 -24.35 -4.19 3.65
C LEU A 113 -25.14 -2.89 3.81
N GLY A 114 -25.62 -2.29 2.73
CA GLY A 114 -26.23 -0.95 2.74
C GLY A 114 -27.47 -0.80 3.64
N SER A 115 -28.24 -1.88 3.87
CA SER A 115 -29.39 -1.88 4.77
C SER A 115 -29.00 -1.93 6.25
N THR A 116 -27.89 -2.57 6.58
CA THR A 116 -27.44 -2.83 7.97
C THR A 116 -26.36 -1.85 8.45
N HIS A 117 -25.59 -1.26 7.53
CA HIS A 117 -24.46 -0.39 7.84
C HIS A 117 -24.69 1.06 7.39
N ARG A 118 -23.99 1.99 8.05
CA ARG A 118 -23.84 3.37 7.59
C ARG A 118 -22.67 3.44 6.63
N LEU A 119 -22.94 3.80 5.39
CA LEU A 119 -21.90 3.88 4.35
C LEU A 119 -21.04 5.14 4.54
N ILE A 120 -19.71 4.95 4.53
CA ILE A 120 -18.68 5.99 4.49
C ILE A 120 -17.70 5.53 3.42
N HIS A 121 -17.83 6.07 2.23
CA HIS A 121 -17.01 5.68 1.09
C HIS A 121 -16.23 6.86 0.54
N PHE A 122 -14.97 6.64 0.22
CA PHE A 122 -14.16 7.57 -0.53
C PHE A 122 -13.41 6.81 -1.62
N GLU A 123 -13.60 7.24 -2.86
CA GLU A 123 -12.93 6.70 -4.04
C GLU A 123 -11.97 7.73 -4.62
N GLY A 124 -10.67 7.40 -4.63
CA GLY A 124 -9.63 8.26 -5.19
C GLY A 124 -9.56 8.23 -6.71
N PHE A 125 -10.09 7.17 -7.34
CA PHE A 125 -10.05 6.99 -8.78
C PHE A 125 -11.45 7.16 -9.39
N SER A 126 -11.66 8.26 -10.08
CA SER A 126 -12.98 8.69 -10.55
C SER A 126 -13.70 7.69 -11.46
N LEU A 127 -12.96 6.85 -12.23
CA LEU A 127 -13.56 5.90 -13.17
C LEU A 127 -14.32 4.75 -12.50
N ILE A 128 -14.04 4.44 -11.23
CA ILE A 128 -14.76 3.41 -10.47
C ILE A 128 -15.66 3.98 -9.37
N SER A 129 -15.82 5.30 -9.32
CA SER A 129 -16.68 5.97 -8.31
C SER A 129 -18.15 5.52 -8.37
N GLY A 130 -18.61 5.00 -9.51
CA GLY A 130 -19.96 4.47 -9.69
C GLY A 130 -20.25 3.12 -9.00
N LEU A 131 -19.25 2.45 -8.45
CA LEU A 131 -19.44 1.16 -7.75
C LEU A 131 -20.33 1.26 -6.50
N CYS A 132 -20.35 2.41 -5.85
CA CYS A 132 -21.25 2.66 -4.74
C CYS A 132 -22.43 3.55 -5.16
N THR A 133 -23.48 2.97 -5.71
CA THR A 133 -24.72 3.72 -6.08
C THR A 133 -25.49 4.25 -4.88
N LEU A 134 -25.22 3.74 -3.68
CA LEU A 134 -25.86 4.15 -2.42
C LEU A 134 -25.06 5.24 -1.68
N CYS A 135 -23.85 5.57 -2.15
CA CYS A 135 -23.01 6.58 -1.55
C CYS A 135 -23.33 7.98 -2.09
N PRO A 136 -23.14 9.05 -1.29
CA PRO A 136 -23.14 10.39 -1.84
C PRO A 136 -22.14 10.50 -2.98
N ALA A 137 -22.52 11.19 -4.05
CA ALA A 137 -21.60 11.44 -5.16
C ALA A 137 -20.31 12.09 -4.64
N ALA A 138 -19.18 11.49 -4.98
CA ALA A 138 -17.91 12.13 -4.67
C ALA A 138 -17.88 13.53 -5.33
N PRO A 139 -17.40 14.57 -4.64
CA PRO A 139 -17.22 15.86 -5.28
C PRO A 139 -16.33 15.66 -6.52
N LYS A 140 -16.86 15.98 -7.70
CA LYS A 140 -16.06 15.94 -8.93
C LYS A 140 -14.86 16.84 -8.72
N PRO A 141 -13.62 16.36 -8.94
CA PRO A 141 -12.47 17.24 -8.86
C PRO A 141 -12.70 18.40 -9.84
N GLU A 142 -12.75 19.63 -9.32
CA GLU A 142 -12.83 20.81 -10.16
C GLU A 142 -11.62 20.83 -11.09
N MET A 143 -11.90 20.72 -12.37
CA MET A 143 -10.90 20.72 -13.44
C MET A 143 -10.35 22.14 -13.55
N ARG A 144 -9.31 22.48 -12.76
CA ARG A 144 -8.58 23.73 -12.93
C ARG A 144 -7.58 23.59 -14.07
N LEU A 145 -7.94 24.20 -15.16
CA LEU A 145 -7.16 24.65 -16.31
C LEU A 145 -5.69 24.21 -16.38
N GLY A 146 -5.38 23.38 -17.36
CA GLY A 146 -4.04 23.24 -17.95
C GLY A 146 -3.36 21.90 -17.80
N GLY A 147 -3.51 21.02 -18.77
CA GLY A 147 -2.57 19.96 -19.11
C GLY A 147 -2.60 18.66 -18.27
N VAL A 148 -2.47 17.56 -18.95
CA VAL A 148 -2.54 16.16 -18.45
C VAL A 148 -1.61 15.88 -17.25
N MET A 149 -0.50 16.61 -17.07
CA MET A 149 0.44 16.40 -15.95
C MET A 149 -0.03 16.99 -14.61
N ILE A 150 -0.89 17.99 -14.62
CA ILE A 150 -1.43 18.59 -13.38
C ILE A 150 -2.52 17.69 -12.78
N ARG A 151 -3.26 16.96 -13.60
CA ARG A 151 -4.32 16.03 -13.18
C ARG A 151 -3.87 15.01 -12.14
N GLY A 152 -2.88 14.21 -12.44
CA GLY A 152 -2.45 13.13 -11.53
C GLY A 152 -1.83 13.63 -10.22
N ILE A 153 -1.40 14.88 -10.18
CA ILE A 153 -0.80 15.52 -9.01
C ILE A 153 -1.87 15.96 -8.03
N ASP A 154 -2.91 16.60 -8.52
CA ASP A 154 -4.02 17.06 -7.69
C ASP A 154 -4.86 15.88 -7.23
N GLU A 155 -5.05 14.84 -8.06
CA GLU A 155 -5.77 13.61 -7.72
C GLU A 155 -5.16 12.89 -6.52
N GLN A 156 -3.83 12.73 -6.45
CA GLN A 156 -3.19 12.11 -5.28
C GLN A 156 -3.38 12.94 -4.00
N ALA A 157 -3.21 14.25 -4.07
CA ALA A 157 -3.39 15.13 -2.92
C ALA A 157 -4.87 15.16 -2.47
N GLU A 158 -5.81 15.12 -3.40
CA GLU A 158 -7.23 15.00 -3.11
C GLU A 158 -7.58 13.65 -2.52
N SER A 159 -7.01 12.58 -3.05
CA SER A 159 -7.16 11.23 -2.53
C SER A 159 -6.72 11.15 -1.06
N VAL A 160 -5.58 11.76 -0.71
CA VAL A 160 -5.12 11.88 0.67
C VAL A 160 -6.10 12.68 1.54
N ARG A 161 -6.53 13.85 1.07
CA ARG A 161 -7.48 14.70 1.81
C ARG A 161 -8.82 14.01 2.03
N GLY A 162 -9.35 13.36 1.00
CA GLY A 162 -10.60 12.61 1.06
C GLY A 162 -10.53 11.43 2.01
N THR A 163 -9.45 10.63 1.92
CA THR A 163 -9.20 9.52 2.86
C THR A 163 -9.12 10.01 4.31
N LEU A 164 -8.38 11.10 4.58
CA LEU A 164 -8.31 11.69 5.92
C LEU A 164 -9.68 12.20 6.40
N GLY A 165 -10.49 12.77 5.50
CA GLY A 165 -11.87 13.16 5.78
C GLY A 165 -12.74 11.96 6.17
N ALA A 166 -12.65 10.88 5.41
CA ALA A 166 -13.35 9.62 5.67
C ALA A 166 -12.89 8.97 6.99
N ILE A 167 -11.59 8.99 7.31
CA ILE A 167 -11.06 8.50 8.60
C ILE A 167 -11.67 9.28 9.76
N ARG A 168 -11.72 10.62 9.69
CA ARG A 168 -12.33 11.45 10.75
C ARG A 168 -13.81 11.18 10.95
N ALA A 169 -14.55 10.77 9.90
CA ALA A 169 -15.95 10.40 10.00
C ALA A 169 -16.21 9.16 10.86
N LEU A 170 -15.20 8.31 11.09
CA LEU A 170 -15.27 7.16 11.99
C LEU A 170 -15.43 7.55 13.47
N ARG A 171 -15.07 8.79 13.85
CA ARG A 171 -15.26 9.30 15.22
C ARG A 171 -16.72 9.55 15.57
N LYS A 172 -17.60 9.69 14.57
CA LYS A 172 -19.02 9.97 14.80
C LYS A 172 -19.76 8.70 15.24
N HIS A 173 -20.38 8.76 16.41
CA HIS A 173 -21.26 7.70 16.88
C HIS A 173 -22.47 7.54 15.96
N SER A 174 -22.91 6.31 15.76
CA SER A 174 -24.07 5.97 14.95
C SER A 174 -24.73 4.70 15.50
N LYS A 175 -26.05 4.64 15.41
CA LYS A 175 -26.81 3.42 15.74
C LYS A 175 -26.45 2.25 14.81
N ARG A 176 -26.19 2.56 13.54
CA ARG A 176 -25.73 1.57 12.55
C ARG A 176 -24.20 1.59 12.51
N PRO A 177 -23.52 0.42 12.54
CA PRO A 177 -22.08 0.34 12.43
C PRO A 177 -21.63 0.88 11.06
N PRO A 178 -20.40 1.42 10.93
CA PRO A 178 -19.90 1.86 9.66
C PRO A 178 -19.51 0.69 8.74
N LEU A 179 -19.91 0.78 7.46
CA LEU A 179 -19.14 0.24 6.35
C LEU A 179 -18.29 1.40 5.83
N TRP A 180 -17.02 1.37 6.18
CA TRP A 180 -16.03 2.35 5.76
C TRP A 180 -15.13 1.76 4.69
N THR A 181 -15.05 2.40 3.55
CA THR A 181 -14.14 2.02 2.47
C THR A 181 -13.41 3.25 1.98
N SER A 182 -12.11 3.12 1.72
CA SER A 182 -11.33 4.15 1.05
C SER A 182 -10.33 3.49 0.11
N HIS A 183 -10.37 3.91 -1.15
CA HIS A 183 -9.31 3.64 -2.11
C HIS A 183 -8.45 4.90 -2.26
N ILE A 184 -7.19 4.81 -1.86
CA ILE A 184 -6.24 5.92 -1.85
C ILE A 184 -5.18 5.72 -2.93
N LEU A 185 -4.95 6.74 -3.77
CA LEU A 185 -3.98 6.71 -4.86
C LEU A 185 -2.51 6.78 -4.36
N LEU A 186 -2.21 6.04 -3.30
CA LEU A 186 -0.88 5.88 -2.74
C LEU A 186 -0.57 4.38 -2.51
N PRO A 187 0.67 3.94 -2.75
CA PRO A 187 1.83 4.70 -3.23
C PRO A 187 1.95 4.80 -4.76
N HIS A 188 0.84 4.80 -5.53
CA HIS A 188 0.85 4.98 -7.00
C HIS A 188 1.77 6.13 -7.44
N GLY A 189 2.39 6.01 -8.58
CA GLY A 189 3.18 7.10 -9.17
C GLY A 189 2.34 8.30 -9.65
N PRO A 190 2.89 9.51 -9.66
CA PRO A 190 4.26 9.89 -9.34
C PRO A 190 4.57 9.86 -7.84
N TYR A 191 5.76 9.40 -7.46
CA TYR A 191 6.17 9.24 -6.06
C TYR A 191 6.62 10.58 -5.47
N ARG A 192 5.70 11.33 -4.91
CA ARG A 192 5.89 12.73 -4.48
C ARG A 192 5.87 12.91 -2.99
N PHE A 193 5.08 12.12 -2.29
CA PHE A 193 4.94 12.26 -0.85
C PHE A 193 6.15 11.69 -0.12
N LEU A 194 6.62 12.46 0.84
CA LEU A 194 7.65 12.09 1.80
C LEU A 194 6.99 11.46 3.04
N PRO A 195 7.72 10.74 3.87
CA PRO A 195 7.17 10.13 5.09
C PRO A 195 6.47 11.11 6.03
N SER A 196 6.84 12.40 6.01
CA SER A 196 6.19 13.46 6.77
C SER A 196 4.81 13.86 6.24
N GLY A 197 4.49 13.53 4.98
CA GLY A 197 3.35 14.04 4.24
C GLY A 197 3.64 15.32 3.45
N ASP A 198 4.83 15.92 3.62
CA ASP A 198 5.31 16.93 2.69
C ASP A 198 5.54 16.30 1.32
N GLN A 199 5.62 17.13 0.29
CA GLN A 199 5.88 16.67 -1.07
C GLN A 199 7.27 17.12 -1.53
N ALA A 200 7.91 16.31 -2.36
CA ALA A 200 9.06 16.76 -3.14
C ALA A 200 8.63 17.89 -4.09
N MET A 201 9.46 18.92 -4.23
CA MET A 201 9.14 20.07 -5.11
C MET A 201 8.89 19.61 -6.54
N GLN A 202 7.78 20.03 -7.13
CA GLN A 202 7.38 19.66 -8.51
C GLN A 202 8.44 19.99 -9.54
N SER A 203 9.11 21.10 -9.37
CA SER A 203 10.17 21.55 -10.27
C SER A 203 11.37 20.58 -10.34
N GLN A 204 11.48 19.66 -9.37
CA GLN A 204 12.52 18.64 -9.30
C GLN A 204 12.03 17.24 -9.68
N LEU A 205 10.70 17.07 -9.86
CA LEU A 205 10.13 15.81 -10.30
C LEU A 205 10.22 15.72 -11.81
N THR A 206 11.21 14.99 -12.29
CA THR A 206 11.11 14.40 -13.62
C THR A 206 10.11 13.25 -13.59
N THR A 207 9.39 13.01 -14.68
CA THR A 207 8.80 11.71 -14.97
C THR A 207 9.83 10.62 -14.67
N PHE A 208 9.40 9.42 -14.33
CA PHE A 208 10.31 8.32 -14.00
C PHE A 208 11.48 8.25 -14.99
N PRO A 209 12.74 8.54 -14.58
CA PRO A 209 13.89 8.46 -15.50
C PRO A 209 13.95 7.06 -16.10
N GLY A 210 14.19 6.95 -17.40
CA GLY A 210 14.34 5.67 -18.10
C GLY A 210 13.08 4.82 -18.22
N LEU A 211 11.90 5.33 -17.84
CA LEU A 211 10.63 4.72 -18.19
C LEU A 211 10.24 5.22 -19.58
N GLY A 212 10.18 4.31 -20.56
CA GLY A 212 9.78 4.62 -21.93
C GLY A 212 8.30 5.00 -22.06
N GLU A 213 7.90 5.47 -23.22
CA GLU A 213 6.50 5.84 -23.53
C GLU A 213 5.52 4.68 -23.34
N ASN A 214 5.96 3.45 -23.59
CA ASN A 214 5.23 2.20 -23.34
C ASN A 214 5.21 1.78 -21.86
N LYS A 215 5.67 2.63 -20.95
CA LYS A 215 5.79 2.37 -19.51
C LYS A 215 6.67 1.17 -19.16
N ARG A 216 7.66 0.84 -20.00
CA ARG A 216 8.70 -0.16 -19.74
C ARG A 216 9.97 0.49 -19.20
N TRP A 217 10.60 -0.18 -18.25
CA TRP A 217 11.93 0.20 -17.79
C TRP A 217 12.97 -0.09 -18.87
N GLY A 218 13.93 0.81 -19.04
CA GLY A 218 15.11 0.55 -19.85
C GLY A 218 16.05 -0.50 -19.23
N PRO A 219 17.18 -0.80 -19.91
CA PRO A 219 18.11 -1.85 -19.46
C PRO A 219 18.97 -1.45 -18.25
N ASP A 220 19.09 -0.17 -17.91
CA ASP A 220 19.93 0.29 -16.81
C ASP A 220 19.32 -0.10 -15.45
N VAL A 221 20.01 -0.98 -14.73
CA VAL A 221 19.55 -1.56 -13.46
C VAL A 221 19.40 -0.53 -12.32
N HIS A 222 20.06 0.63 -12.42
CA HIS A 222 20.04 1.65 -11.36
C HIS A 222 18.81 2.54 -11.42
N ILE A 223 18.16 2.64 -12.58
CA ILE A 223 16.99 3.51 -12.77
C ILE A 223 15.75 3.00 -12.01
N PRO A 224 15.32 1.72 -12.14
CA PRO A 224 14.19 1.21 -11.37
C PRO A 224 14.40 1.31 -9.87
N ILE A 225 15.65 1.15 -9.38
CA ILE A 225 15.98 1.26 -7.95
C ILE A 225 15.68 2.67 -7.41
N LEU A 226 15.92 3.72 -8.19
CA LEU A 226 15.59 5.10 -7.77
C LEU A 226 14.08 5.29 -7.63
N SER A 227 13.30 4.72 -8.54
CA SER A 227 11.84 4.75 -8.46
C SER A 227 11.34 3.91 -7.30
N GLN A 228 11.93 2.75 -7.06
CA GLN A 228 11.66 1.89 -5.91
C GLN A 228 11.96 2.59 -4.58
N GLN A 229 13.03 3.39 -4.50
CA GLN A 229 13.33 4.24 -3.34
C GLN A 229 12.22 5.26 -3.06
N ARG A 230 11.75 5.96 -4.11
CA ARG A 230 10.68 6.96 -3.98
C ARG A 230 9.35 6.30 -3.60
N PHE A 231 9.03 5.16 -4.21
CA PHE A 231 7.92 4.31 -3.83
C PHE A 231 7.95 3.97 -2.33
N LEU A 232 9.11 3.54 -1.82
CA LEU A 232 9.28 3.22 -0.41
C LEU A 232 9.02 4.43 0.51
N LEU A 233 9.49 5.62 0.13
CA LEU A 233 9.25 6.84 0.91
C LEU A 233 7.77 7.23 0.92
N GLN A 234 7.08 7.11 -0.21
CA GLN A 234 5.63 7.33 -0.29
C GLN A 234 4.84 6.27 0.45
N GLY A 235 5.29 5.00 0.41
CA GLY A 235 4.74 3.90 1.20
C GLY A 235 4.86 4.13 2.71
N LYS A 236 5.95 4.76 3.18
CA LYS A 236 6.07 5.18 4.60
C LYS A 236 5.07 6.26 4.99
N TYR A 237 4.67 7.13 4.08
CA TYR A 237 3.57 8.05 4.34
C TYR A 237 2.24 7.29 4.44
N MET A 238 2.01 6.33 3.55
CA MET A 238 0.83 5.46 3.61
C MET A 238 0.76 4.69 4.94
N ASP A 239 1.87 4.15 5.42
CA ASP A 239 1.98 3.50 6.73
C ASP A 239 1.53 4.44 7.87
N ARG A 240 1.89 5.73 7.83
CA ARG A 240 1.44 6.71 8.81
C ARG A 240 -0.08 6.91 8.78
N LEU A 241 -0.70 6.91 7.59
CA LEU A 241 -2.15 6.99 7.45
C LEU A 241 -2.86 5.76 8.04
N VAL A 242 -2.26 4.57 7.96
CA VAL A 242 -2.75 3.38 8.67
C VAL A 242 -2.75 3.60 10.18
N GLY A 243 -1.71 4.22 10.73
CA GLY A 243 -1.67 4.60 12.14
C GLY A 243 -2.77 5.60 12.53
N GLU A 244 -3.09 6.56 11.65
CA GLU A 244 -4.21 7.49 11.85
C GLU A 244 -5.57 6.77 11.83
N LEU A 245 -5.78 5.87 10.88
CA LEU A 245 -6.98 5.04 10.80
C LEU A 245 -7.19 4.23 12.09
N LYS A 246 -6.15 3.54 12.58
CA LYS A 246 -6.21 2.79 13.83
C LYS A 246 -6.58 3.68 15.02
N ARG A 247 -5.94 4.85 15.16
CA ARG A 247 -6.24 5.81 16.24
C ARG A 247 -7.69 6.27 16.22
N ASP A 248 -8.25 6.55 15.04
CA ASP A 248 -9.61 7.04 14.93
C ASP A 248 -10.67 5.93 15.11
N LEU A 249 -10.35 4.69 14.73
CA LEU A 249 -11.15 3.52 15.09
C LEU A 249 -11.21 3.29 16.60
N ILE A 250 -10.08 3.49 17.30
CA ILE A 250 -10.03 3.42 18.77
C ILE A 250 -10.86 4.54 19.40
N ARG A 251 -10.71 5.78 18.94
CA ARG A 251 -11.48 6.95 19.42
C ARG A 251 -12.97 6.82 19.19
N GLY A 252 -13.36 6.22 18.05
CA GLY A 252 -14.76 5.93 17.74
C GLY A 252 -15.35 4.73 18.49
N GLY A 253 -14.54 4.00 19.28
CA GLY A 253 -14.97 2.80 20.00
C GLY A 253 -15.19 1.58 19.09
N TRP A 254 -14.68 1.61 17.85
CA TRP A 254 -14.89 0.56 16.85
C TRP A 254 -13.83 -0.54 16.85
N TRP A 255 -12.59 -0.23 17.26
CA TRP A 255 -11.41 -1.08 17.08
C TRP A 255 -11.61 -2.53 17.51
N LYS A 256 -12.16 -2.78 18.69
CA LYS A 256 -12.32 -4.15 19.23
C LYS A 256 -13.29 -4.99 18.41
N LYS A 257 -14.37 -4.39 17.91
CA LYS A 257 -15.48 -5.08 17.23
C LYS A 257 -15.41 -5.02 15.71
N ALA A 258 -14.52 -4.19 15.13
CA ALA A 258 -14.45 -4.04 13.69
C ALA A 258 -13.72 -5.21 13.02
N LEU A 259 -14.25 -5.58 11.85
CA LEU A 259 -13.52 -6.26 10.80
C LEU A 259 -12.75 -5.18 10.04
N VAL A 260 -11.41 -5.19 10.12
CA VAL A 260 -10.56 -4.18 9.44
C VAL A 260 -9.68 -4.89 8.42
N ILE A 261 -9.80 -4.48 7.17
CA ILE A 261 -9.07 -5.03 6.03
C ILE A 261 -8.18 -3.94 5.46
N ILE A 262 -6.88 -4.22 5.34
CA ILE A 262 -5.89 -3.36 4.68
C ILE A 262 -5.29 -4.17 3.54
N THR A 263 -5.42 -3.64 2.33
CA THR A 263 -4.93 -4.29 1.11
C THR A 263 -4.47 -3.27 0.07
N ALA A 264 -4.00 -3.75 -1.07
CA ALA A 264 -3.81 -2.94 -2.27
C ALA A 264 -4.58 -3.55 -3.43
N ASP A 265 -4.82 -2.77 -4.46
CA ASP A 265 -5.46 -3.24 -5.69
C ASP A 265 -4.50 -4.12 -6.51
N HIS A 266 -3.30 -3.65 -6.80
CA HIS A 266 -2.19 -4.38 -7.44
C HIS A 266 -0.84 -3.82 -6.99
N GLY A 267 0.25 -4.42 -7.45
CA GLY A 267 1.61 -3.96 -7.23
C GLY A 267 2.21 -3.23 -8.43
N SER A 268 3.54 -3.09 -8.40
CA SER A 268 4.32 -2.40 -9.44
C SER A 268 5.68 -3.07 -9.61
N SER A 269 6.14 -3.24 -10.84
CA SER A 269 7.45 -3.83 -11.14
C SER A 269 8.55 -2.76 -11.15
N PHE A 270 9.71 -3.15 -10.59
CA PHE A 270 10.95 -2.38 -10.62
C PHE A 270 12.11 -3.20 -11.22
N HIS A 271 11.80 -4.04 -12.20
CA HIS A 271 12.79 -4.83 -12.94
C HIS A 271 13.18 -4.13 -14.23
N PRO A 272 14.49 -4.09 -14.57
CA PRO A 272 14.93 -3.62 -15.88
C PRO A 272 14.28 -4.45 -17.00
N ASN A 273 14.00 -3.82 -18.12
CA ASN A 273 13.40 -4.43 -19.31
C ASN A 273 11.98 -5.01 -19.10
N THR A 274 11.28 -4.67 -18.04
CA THR A 274 9.87 -5.09 -17.84
C THR A 274 8.93 -3.89 -17.90
N SER A 275 7.66 -4.16 -18.16
CA SER A 275 6.62 -3.18 -17.93
C SER A 275 6.52 -2.86 -16.43
N ARG A 276 6.28 -1.59 -16.11
CA ARG A 276 6.06 -1.18 -14.72
C ARG A 276 4.75 -1.73 -14.15
N ARG A 277 3.74 -1.92 -14.99
CA ARG A 277 2.36 -2.24 -14.55
C ARG A 277 1.78 -3.50 -15.18
N VAL A 278 2.12 -3.80 -16.43
CA VAL A 278 1.59 -4.98 -17.13
C VAL A 278 2.28 -6.23 -16.60
N ILE A 279 1.50 -7.24 -16.28
CA ILE A 279 2.00 -8.54 -15.86
C ILE A 279 2.74 -9.20 -17.02
N GLU A 280 3.97 -9.58 -16.76
CA GLU A 280 4.85 -10.36 -17.60
C GLU A 280 5.44 -11.49 -16.73
N GLU A 281 5.95 -12.55 -17.33
CA GLU A 281 6.49 -13.69 -16.60
C GLU A 281 7.44 -13.27 -15.47
N ARG A 282 8.39 -12.36 -15.74
CA ARG A 282 9.38 -11.90 -14.78
C ARG A 282 8.83 -10.91 -13.75
N SER A 283 7.74 -10.22 -14.02
CA SER A 283 7.15 -9.19 -13.13
C SER A 283 5.88 -9.68 -12.42
N PHE A 284 5.48 -10.93 -12.65
CA PHE A 284 4.21 -11.45 -12.16
C PHE A 284 4.05 -11.24 -10.66
N ALA A 285 4.97 -11.74 -9.84
CA ALA A 285 4.86 -11.60 -8.40
C ALA A 285 5.03 -10.15 -7.90
N SER A 286 5.79 -9.30 -8.60
CA SER A 286 5.91 -7.88 -8.24
C SER A 286 4.58 -7.14 -8.32
N ILE A 287 3.73 -7.53 -9.28
CA ILE A 287 2.44 -6.88 -9.57
C ILE A 287 1.30 -7.64 -8.90
N ALA A 288 1.30 -8.97 -8.99
CA ALA A 288 0.21 -9.80 -8.49
C ALA A 288 0.20 -9.94 -6.97
N ASN A 289 1.37 -9.92 -6.28
CA ASN A 289 1.42 -10.08 -4.83
C ASN A 289 1.12 -8.77 -4.10
N VAL A 290 -0.06 -8.70 -3.51
CA VAL A 290 -0.57 -7.53 -2.77
C VAL A 290 -0.61 -7.79 -1.27
N PRO A 291 -0.45 -6.76 -0.42
CA PRO A 291 -0.68 -6.90 1.00
C PRO A 291 -2.14 -7.25 1.27
N LEU A 292 -2.36 -8.18 2.20
CA LEU A 292 -3.67 -8.45 2.76
C LEU A 292 -3.53 -8.70 4.26
N LEU A 293 -3.99 -7.75 5.05
CA LEU A 293 -4.06 -7.84 6.50
C LEU A 293 -5.52 -7.75 6.93
N ILE A 294 -5.98 -8.73 7.68
CA ILE A 294 -7.37 -8.76 8.18
C ILE A 294 -7.36 -8.88 9.69
N LYS A 295 -7.88 -7.84 10.37
CA LYS A 295 -8.19 -7.91 11.78
C LYS A 295 -9.64 -8.30 11.95
N TYR A 296 -9.88 -9.50 12.45
CA TYR A 296 -11.22 -9.97 12.76
C TYR A 296 -11.80 -9.32 14.03
N PRO A 297 -13.13 -9.26 14.20
CA PRO A 297 -13.74 -8.82 15.46
C PRO A 297 -13.17 -9.59 16.66
N GLY A 298 -12.75 -8.87 17.70
CA GLY A 298 -12.15 -9.47 18.89
C GLY A 298 -10.70 -9.96 18.75
N GLN A 299 -10.13 -10.00 17.55
CA GLN A 299 -8.75 -10.45 17.35
C GLN A 299 -7.76 -9.50 18.04
N ASN A 300 -6.85 -10.09 18.84
CA ASN A 300 -5.84 -9.37 19.61
C ASN A 300 -4.45 -10.02 19.54
N LYS A 301 -4.26 -11.01 18.67
CA LYS A 301 -2.99 -11.72 18.46
C LYS A 301 -2.67 -11.77 16.96
N ALA A 302 -1.38 -11.70 16.66
CA ALA A 302 -0.87 -11.88 15.31
C ALA A 302 -1.08 -13.32 14.83
N VAL A 303 -1.48 -13.46 13.58
CA VAL A 303 -1.53 -14.73 12.85
C VAL A 303 -0.88 -14.52 11.48
N ILE A 304 -0.09 -15.49 11.02
CA ILE A 304 0.42 -15.51 9.64
C ILE A 304 -0.22 -16.71 8.94
N ASP A 305 -1.07 -16.44 7.97
CA ASP A 305 -1.71 -17.46 7.12
C ASP A 305 -1.00 -17.49 5.75
N ARG A 306 -0.28 -18.59 5.48
CA ARG A 306 0.47 -18.79 4.24
C ARG A 306 -0.32 -19.56 3.17
N GLY A 307 -1.60 -19.80 3.38
CA GLY A 307 -2.47 -20.40 2.39
C GLY A 307 -2.76 -19.46 1.22
N SER A 308 -3.35 -20.01 0.17
CA SER A 308 -3.81 -19.25 -1.00
C SER A 308 -4.86 -18.23 -0.59
N ALA A 309 -4.68 -16.97 -0.97
CA ALA A 309 -5.65 -15.89 -0.79
C ALA A 309 -5.69 -15.03 -2.06
N GLN A 310 -6.87 -14.56 -2.44
CA GLN A 310 -7.08 -13.66 -3.58
C GLN A 310 -7.98 -12.51 -3.15
N LEU A 311 -7.91 -11.36 -3.82
CA LEU A 311 -8.75 -10.20 -3.46
C LEU A 311 -10.25 -10.51 -3.57
N ALA A 312 -10.65 -11.38 -4.48
CA ALA A 312 -12.04 -11.84 -4.59
C ALA A 312 -12.55 -12.56 -3.31
N ASP A 313 -11.65 -13.02 -2.43
CA ASP A 313 -12.01 -13.68 -1.18
C ASP A 313 -12.55 -12.71 -0.11
N VAL A 314 -12.38 -11.42 -0.32
CA VAL A 314 -12.74 -10.39 0.65
C VAL A 314 -14.25 -10.34 0.89
N VAL A 315 -15.07 -10.34 -0.17
CA VAL A 315 -16.54 -10.30 -0.02
C VAL A 315 -17.10 -11.54 0.70
N PRO A 316 -16.78 -12.79 0.29
CA PRO A 316 -17.26 -13.97 1.02
C PRO A 316 -16.71 -14.05 2.46
N THR A 317 -15.53 -13.45 2.74
CA THR A 317 -15.02 -13.32 4.11
C THR A 317 -15.86 -12.34 4.93
N ILE A 318 -16.21 -11.19 4.37
CA ILE A 318 -17.09 -10.20 5.02
C ILE A 318 -18.47 -10.82 5.26
N ALA A 319 -19.02 -11.53 4.27
CA ALA A 319 -20.29 -12.23 4.38
C ALA A 319 -20.30 -13.21 5.56
N ALA A 320 -19.26 -14.05 5.67
CA ALA A 320 -19.10 -15.00 6.76
C ALA A 320 -18.98 -14.34 8.15
N VAL A 321 -18.27 -13.19 8.25
CA VAL A 321 -18.07 -12.48 9.53
C VAL A 321 -19.30 -11.69 9.95
N THR A 322 -20.06 -11.12 8.99
CA THR A 322 -21.24 -10.31 9.27
C THR A 322 -22.54 -11.13 9.34
N GLY A 323 -22.51 -12.39 8.89
CA GLY A 323 -23.73 -13.21 8.73
C GLY A 323 -24.64 -12.71 7.60
N GLN A 324 -24.18 -11.78 6.76
CA GLN A 324 -24.90 -11.32 5.57
C GLN A 324 -24.56 -12.23 4.39
N GLN A 325 -25.40 -12.26 3.38
CA GLN A 325 -25.17 -13.04 2.17
C GLN A 325 -25.19 -12.14 0.94
N ALA A 326 -24.26 -12.38 0.03
CA ALA A 326 -24.35 -11.83 -1.30
C ALA A 326 -25.53 -12.49 -2.03
N ASN A 327 -26.37 -11.69 -2.70
CA ASN A 327 -27.45 -12.19 -3.54
C ASN A 327 -27.00 -12.48 -4.98
N TRP A 328 -25.71 -12.64 -5.18
CA TRP A 328 -25.06 -13.03 -6.43
C TRP A 328 -24.00 -14.11 -6.17
N HIS A 329 -23.56 -14.77 -7.22
CA HIS A 329 -22.50 -15.76 -7.13
C HIS A 329 -21.13 -15.07 -7.01
N THR A 330 -20.34 -15.44 -5.98
CA THR A 330 -18.96 -14.99 -5.81
C THR A 330 -17.99 -16.11 -6.24
N THR A 331 -16.89 -15.76 -6.91
CA THR A 331 -15.85 -16.72 -7.27
C THR A 331 -14.80 -16.90 -6.16
N GLY A 332 -14.74 -15.95 -5.22
CA GLY A 332 -13.85 -15.99 -4.07
C GLY A 332 -14.29 -17.00 -3.00
N LEU A 333 -13.35 -17.35 -2.11
CA LEU A 333 -13.56 -18.25 -0.97
C LEU A 333 -13.38 -17.50 0.34
N SER A 334 -14.22 -17.80 1.36
CA SER A 334 -14.06 -17.17 2.66
C SER A 334 -12.73 -17.54 3.32
N LEU A 335 -11.97 -16.53 3.76
CA LEU A 335 -10.70 -16.67 4.48
C LEU A 335 -10.88 -17.10 5.95
N THR A 336 -12.13 -17.23 6.42
CA THR A 336 -12.44 -17.75 7.77
C THR A 336 -12.40 -19.28 7.86
N ARG A 337 -12.19 -19.97 6.75
CA ARG A 337 -12.19 -21.42 6.64
C ARG A 337 -10.91 -21.91 5.95
N PRO A 338 -10.48 -23.17 6.18
CA PRO A 338 -9.45 -23.80 5.36
C PRO A 338 -9.84 -23.76 3.89
N ARG A 339 -8.87 -23.53 3.01
CA ARG A 339 -9.07 -23.42 1.56
C ARG A 339 -7.98 -24.16 0.81
N PRO A 340 -8.29 -24.73 -0.36
CA PRO A 340 -7.31 -25.41 -1.20
C PRO A 340 -6.31 -24.42 -1.78
N GLU A 341 -5.15 -24.89 -2.15
CA GLU A 341 -4.31 -24.20 -3.14
C GLU A 341 -5.05 -24.17 -4.47
N ARG A 342 -4.98 -23.04 -5.15
CA ARG A 342 -5.67 -22.82 -6.42
C ARG A 342 -4.85 -21.90 -7.31
N GLU A 343 -5.11 -22.00 -8.60
CA GLU A 343 -4.56 -21.08 -9.59
C GLU A 343 -4.96 -19.64 -9.27
N ILE A 344 -4.10 -18.73 -9.67
CA ILE A 344 -4.32 -17.29 -9.52
C ILE A 344 -4.90 -16.78 -10.83
N ASN A 345 -6.15 -16.36 -10.81
CA ASN A 345 -6.80 -15.73 -11.95
C ASN A 345 -6.57 -14.23 -11.91
N VAL A 346 -5.89 -13.68 -12.92
CA VAL A 346 -5.55 -12.27 -13.00
C VAL A 346 -5.90 -11.73 -14.39
N PHE A 347 -6.54 -10.57 -14.43
CA PHE A 347 -6.71 -9.81 -15.67
C PHE A 347 -5.40 -9.10 -16.01
N SER A 348 -4.90 -9.30 -17.24
CA SER A 348 -3.76 -8.58 -17.78
C SER A 348 -4.22 -7.52 -18.78
N ALA A 349 -3.90 -6.26 -18.50
CA ALA A 349 -4.18 -5.14 -19.40
C ALA A 349 -3.38 -5.23 -20.71
N GLY A 350 -2.24 -5.92 -20.70
CA GLY A 350 -1.41 -6.13 -21.89
C GLY A 350 -2.07 -7.03 -22.93
N ASP A 351 -2.68 -8.10 -22.44
CA ASP A 351 -3.38 -9.10 -23.28
C ASP A 351 -4.88 -8.78 -23.42
N ALA A 352 -5.39 -7.82 -22.64
CA ALA A 352 -6.82 -7.51 -22.47
C ALA A 352 -7.65 -8.78 -22.14
N ALA A 353 -7.07 -9.70 -21.36
CA ALA A 353 -7.62 -11.02 -21.09
C ALA A 353 -7.34 -11.46 -19.64
N TRP A 354 -8.14 -12.42 -19.17
CA TRP A 354 -7.90 -13.15 -17.93
C TRP A 354 -6.97 -14.33 -18.19
N GLY A 355 -5.97 -14.52 -17.32
CA GLY A 355 -5.04 -15.64 -17.35
C GLY A 355 -4.99 -16.35 -16.00
N ALA A 356 -4.81 -17.68 -16.06
CA ALA A 356 -4.57 -18.51 -14.90
C ALA A 356 -3.06 -18.72 -14.71
N HIS A 357 -2.58 -18.55 -13.50
CA HIS A 357 -1.16 -18.67 -13.15
C HIS A 357 -0.95 -19.71 -12.05
N SER A 358 0.14 -20.46 -12.16
CA SER A 358 0.50 -21.48 -11.18
C SER A 358 0.79 -20.89 -9.81
N TRP A 359 0.16 -21.44 -8.78
CA TRP A 359 0.43 -21.09 -7.37
C TRP A 359 1.89 -21.33 -6.98
N ALA A 360 2.48 -22.45 -7.39
CA ALA A 360 3.87 -22.77 -7.07
C ALA A 360 4.84 -21.76 -7.69
N GLN A 361 4.63 -21.39 -8.95
CA GLN A 361 5.43 -20.36 -9.61
C GLN A 361 5.30 -19.00 -8.91
N PHE A 362 4.11 -18.60 -8.56
CA PHE A 362 3.85 -17.37 -7.81
C PHE A 362 4.62 -17.33 -6.48
N VAL A 363 4.57 -18.41 -5.70
CA VAL A 363 5.24 -18.52 -4.40
C VAL A 363 6.76 -18.41 -4.56
N ALA A 364 7.34 -19.05 -5.59
CA ALA A 364 8.77 -18.99 -5.88
C ALA A 364 9.21 -17.56 -6.25
N GLN A 365 8.56 -16.95 -7.25
CA GLN A 365 8.87 -15.58 -7.68
C GLN A 365 8.66 -14.55 -6.59
N ARG A 366 7.62 -14.72 -5.78
CA ARG A 366 7.37 -13.85 -4.63
C ARG A 366 8.54 -13.88 -3.65
N GLN A 367 9.14 -15.03 -3.39
CA GLN A 367 10.29 -15.11 -2.48
C GLN A 367 11.50 -14.36 -3.04
N GLU A 368 11.74 -14.47 -4.33
CA GLU A 368 12.80 -13.70 -5.03
C GLU A 368 12.58 -12.19 -4.87
N GLU A 369 11.34 -11.72 -5.00
CA GLU A 369 10.99 -10.31 -4.78
C GLU A 369 11.28 -9.86 -3.34
N VAL A 370 10.90 -10.65 -2.35
CA VAL A 370 11.17 -10.36 -0.92
C VAL A 370 12.67 -10.24 -0.67
N ASP A 371 13.45 -11.17 -1.22
CA ASP A 371 14.91 -11.18 -1.05
C ASP A 371 15.54 -9.96 -1.74
N GLN A 372 15.06 -9.59 -2.91
CA GLN A 372 15.51 -8.41 -3.63
C GLN A 372 15.20 -7.11 -2.87
N TRP A 373 13.99 -6.95 -2.33
CA TRP A 373 13.62 -5.82 -1.50
C TRP A 373 14.49 -5.71 -0.24
N ASN A 374 14.78 -6.84 0.41
CA ASN A 374 15.61 -6.87 1.62
C ASN A 374 17.10 -6.61 1.33
N SER A 375 17.59 -7.07 0.19
CA SER A 375 18.96 -6.78 -0.27
C SER A 375 19.15 -5.31 -0.63
N ARG A 376 18.21 -4.71 -1.39
CA ARG A 376 18.30 -3.32 -1.81
C ARG A 376 18.11 -2.32 -0.68
N PHE A 377 17.25 -2.65 0.28
CA PHE A 377 16.88 -1.78 1.39
C PHE A 377 17.02 -2.51 2.73
N PRO A 378 18.25 -2.79 3.21
CA PRO A 378 18.49 -3.64 4.37
C PRO A 378 18.05 -3.03 5.71
N GLY A 379 17.75 -1.73 5.77
CA GLY A 379 17.32 -1.05 7.01
C GLY A 379 16.47 0.19 6.76
N SER A 380 15.92 0.75 7.81
CA SER A 380 15.06 1.96 7.75
C SER A 380 15.76 3.15 7.11
N ALA A 381 17.06 3.25 7.32
CA ALA A 381 17.91 4.29 6.75
C ALA A 381 18.16 4.11 5.25
N ALA A 382 18.02 2.89 4.73
CA ALA A 382 18.25 2.58 3.33
C ALA A 382 17.25 3.28 2.38
N ALA A 383 16.15 3.79 2.90
CA ALA A 383 15.21 4.59 2.11
C ALA A 383 15.83 5.87 1.51
N THR A 384 16.94 6.36 2.05
CA THR A 384 17.71 7.50 1.49
C THR A 384 19.15 7.11 1.18
N TRP A 385 19.47 5.80 1.20
CA TRP A 385 20.82 5.31 1.02
C TRP A 385 20.83 4.10 0.10
N ILE A 386 21.24 4.31 -1.14
CA ILE A 386 21.33 3.25 -2.16
C ILE A 386 22.81 3.03 -2.51
N GLY A 387 23.23 1.77 -2.52
CA GLY A 387 24.58 1.39 -2.93
C GLY A 387 25.64 1.51 -1.85
N PRO A 388 26.93 1.41 -2.23
CA PRO A 388 28.06 1.40 -1.32
C PRO A 388 28.25 2.74 -0.62
N GLY A 389 29.06 2.75 0.44
CA GLY A 389 29.42 3.97 1.17
C GLY A 389 28.55 4.22 2.40
N SER A 390 27.83 3.22 2.92
CA SER A 390 27.05 3.33 4.17
C SER A 390 27.90 3.80 5.37
N SER A 391 29.18 3.47 5.42
CA SER A 391 30.16 3.94 6.40
C SER A 391 30.45 5.45 6.34
N LEU A 392 30.10 6.11 5.23
CA LEU A 392 30.27 7.55 5.05
C LEU A 392 29.09 8.35 5.60
N ARG A 393 28.00 7.70 5.94
CA ARG A 393 26.79 8.36 6.41
C ARG A 393 27.05 9.19 7.66
N GLY A 394 26.65 10.45 7.61
CA GLY A 394 26.79 11.39 8.72
C GLY A 394 28.21 11.97 8.88
N ARG A 395 29.22 11.50 8.13
CA ARG A 395 30.57 12.01 8.22
C ARG A 395 30.69 13.43 7.66
N LEU A 396 31.52 14.24 8.31
CA LEU A 396 31.86 15.58 7.82
C LEU A 396 32.82 15.48 6.66
N VAL A 397 32.55 16.21 5.60
CA VAL A 397 33.38 16.27 4.38
C VAL A 397 34.81 16.76 4.72
N THR A 398 34.96 17.67 5.69
CA THR A 398 36.23 18.20 6.16
C THR A 398 37.11 17.17 6.88
N ARG A 399 36.54 16.02 7.27
CA ARG A 399 37.28 14.92 7.92
C ARG A 399 37.58 13.76 6.97
N LEU A 400 37.41 13.96 5.68
CA LEU A 400 37.61 12.93 4.65
C LEU A 400 38.68 13.38 3.66
N THR A 401 39.47 12.42 3.15
CA THR A 401 40.37 12.65 2.04
C THR A 401 39.54 12.76 0.76
N ILE A 402 39.58 13.94 0.15
CA ILE A 402 38.86 14.24 -1.09
C ILE A 402 39.85 14.73 -2.13
N ARG A 403 39.81 14.11 -3.30
CA ARG A 403 40.58 14.54 -4.48
C ARG A 403 39.71 15.39 -5.38
N SER A 404 40.27 16.40 -6.03
CA SER A 404 39.60 17.12 -7.11
C SER A 404 39.72 16.37 -8.42
N SER A 405 38.67 16.31 -9.21
CA SER A 405 38.73 15.76 -10.57
C SER A 405 39.00 16.90 -11.56
N SER A 406 39.92 16.66 -12.49
CA SER A 406 40.14 17.51 -13.65
C SER A 406 39.39 17.04 -14.90
N THR A 407 38.92 15.77 -14.90
CA THR A 407 38.28 15.12 -16.05
C THR A 407 36.79 14.85 -15.86
N SER A 408 36.33 14.91 -14.62
CA SER A 408 34.92 14.61 -14.31
C SER A 408 34.20 15.81 -13.69
N SER A 409 33.03 16.10 -14.17
CA SER A 409 32.21 17.23 -13.69
C SER A 409 30.73 16.87 -13.51
N ALA A 410 30.03 17.71 -12.74
CA ALA A 410 28.61 17.62 -12.50
C ALA A 410 27.96 18.98 -12.67
N LYS A 411 26.90 19.03 -13.47
CA LYS A 411 25.95 20.15 -13.50
C LYS A 411 24.77 19.76 -12.63
N ILE A 412 24.70 20.33 -11.43
CA ILE A 412 23.57 20.13 -10.51
C ILE A 412 22.41 20.98 -11.01
N GLU A 413 21.29 20.32 -11.29
CA GLU A 413 20.10 20.99 -11.78
C GLU A 413 19.37 21.74 -10.66
N ARG A 414 18.83 22.93 -10.98
CA ARG A 414 17.98 23.72 -10.08
C ARG A 414 18.60 23.98 -8.70
N ALA A 415 19.89 24.28 -8.68
CA ALA A 415 20.63 24.56 -7.44
C ALA A 415 20.08 25.74 -6.63
N ASP A 416 19.30 26.61 -7.26
CA ASP A 416 18.59 27.72 -6.64
C ASP A 416 17.48 27.31 -5.67
N THR A 417 16.87 26.11 -5.86
CA THR A 417 15.79 25.62 -4.99
C THR A 417 16.24 25.42 -3.54
N TRP A 418 17.54 25.13 -3.31
CA TRP A 418 18.08 24.98 -1.95
C TRP A 418 18.42 26.28 -1.26
N ARG A 419 18.39 27.42 -1.98
CA ARG A 419 18.72 28.74 -1.41
C ARG A 419 17.61 29.29 -0.52
N LYS A 420 16.35 28.88 -0.78
CA LYS A 420 15.15 29.37 -0.09
C LYS A 420 14.30 28.21 0.43
N THR A 421 14.93 27.24 1.11
CA THR A 421 14.21 26.11 1.69
C THR A 421 13.34 26.56 2.85
N GLU A 422 12.07 26.17 2.87
CA GLU A 422 11.11 26.48 3.91
C GLU A 422 10.49 25.17 4.44
N PRO A 423 11.07 24.55 5.50
CA PRO A 423 10.45 23.40 6.16
C PRO A 423 9.07 23.77 6.70
N GLY A 424 8.08 22.91 6.44
CA GLY A 424 6.69 23.17 6.81
C GLY A 424 5.84 23.87 5.73
N SER A 425 6.42 24.22 4.58
CA SER A 425 5.65 24.73 3.43
C SER A 425 4.82 23.67 2.72
N GLY A 426 4.98 22.39 3.08
CA GLY A 426 4.38 21.26 2.37
C GLY A 426 5.17 20.80 1.14
N PHE A 427 6.18 21.56 0.70
CA PHE A 427 7.04 21.24 -0.45
C PHE A 427 8.51 21.40 -0.11
N LEU A 428 9.31 20.34 -0.33
CA LEU A 428 10.72 20.32 0.04
C LEU A 428 11.63 19.98 -1.16
N PRO A 429 12.79 20.67 -1.29
CA PRO A 429 13.78 20.39 -2.33
C PRO A 429 14.66 19.19 -1.93
N VAL A 430 14.11 17.99 -2.01
CA VAL A 430 14.79 16.75 -1.57
C VAL A 430 15.51 15.98 -2.67
N LEU A 431 15.36 16.36 -3.94
CA LEU A 431 15.98 15.67 -5.06
C LEU A 431 17.22 16.43 -5.55
N VAL A 432 18.34 15.76 -5.58
CA VAL A 432 19.59 16.24 -6.22
C VAL A 432 19.69 15.59 -7.58
N GLY A 433 19.25 16.29 -8.63
CA GLY A 433 19.44 15.91 -10.02
C GLY A 433 20.76 16.50 -10.55
N ALA A 434 21.52 15.73 -11.31
CA ALA A 434 22.72 16.21 -11.94
C ALA A 434 22.99 15.52 -13.29
N VAL A 435 23.46 16.29 -14.26
CA VAL A 435 24.08 15.76 -15.50
C VAL A 435 25.59 15.63 -15.27
N LEU A 436 26.15 14.49 -15.62
CA LEU A 436 27.53 14.13 -15.35
C LEU A 436 28.33 14.04 -16.65
N LYS A 437 29.58 14.52 -16.63
CA LYS A 437 30.53 14.33 -17.72
C LYS A 437 31.79 13.64 -17.17
N GLY A 438 32.40 12.76 -17.96
CA GLY A 438 33.58 11.99 -17.56
C GLY A 438 33.32 10.99 -16.42
N VAL A 439 32.08 10.62 -16.19
CA VAL A 439 31.65 9.63 -15.17
C VAL A 439 30.94 8.49 -15.86
N PRO A 440 31.34 7.23 -15.71
CA PRO A 440 30.63 6.07 -16.24
C PRO A 440 29.27 5.88 -15.56
N ALA A 441 28.31 5.26 -16.26
CA ALA A 441 27.09 4.77 -15.64
C ALA A 441 27.41 3.70 -14.59
N GLY A 442 26.61 3.61 -13.52
CA GLY A 442 26.85 2.70 -12.40
C GLY A 442 27.91 3.17 -11.40
N SER A 443 28.45 4.38 -11.57
CA SER A 443 29.41 4.93 -10.60
C SER A 443 28.75 5.28 -9.29
N PRO A 444 29.28 4.82 -8.13
CA PRO A 444 28.71 5.17 -6.84
C PRO A 444 28.96 6.64 -6.49
N LEU A 445 27.92 7.28 -5.99
CA LEU A 445 27.88 8.69 -5.66
C LEU A 445 27.38 8.89 -4.22
N VAL A 446 27.86 9.95 -3.59
CA VAL A 446 27.27 10.46 -2.34
C VAL A 446 26.98 11.95 -2.47
N ALA A 447 25.94 12.43 -1.79
CA ALA A 447 25.70 13.85 -1.66
C ALA A 447 25.92 14.31 -0.23
N ALA A 448 26.68 15.40 -0.11
CA ALA A 448 26.83 16.13 1.14
C ALA A 448 25.92 17.34 1.14
N LEU A 449 25.18 17.49 2.25
CA LEU A 449 24.33 18.64 2.54
C LEU A 449 24.95 19.41 3.72
N ASN A 450 25.22 20.69 3.53
CA ASN A 450 25.81 21.57 4.56
C ASN A 450 27.10 20.97 5.17
N GLY A 451 27.93 20.34 4.34
CA GLY A 451 29.19 19.73 4.75
C GLY A 451 29.11 18.34 5.37
N ARG A 452 27.93 17.73 5.46
CA ARG A 452 27.73 16.37 5.97
C ARG A 452 27.19 15.45 4.90
N ILE A 453 27.76 14.24 4.75
CA ILE A 453 27.25 13.23 3.80
C ILE A 453 25.93 12.67 4.33
N VAL A 454 24.86 12.78 3.53
CA VAL A 454 23.49 12.46 3.96
C VAL A 454 22.78 11.43 3.09
N THR A 455 23.27 11.17 1.89
CA THR A 455 22.65 10.21 0.95
C THR A 455 23.68 9.63 -0.02
N SER A 456 23.33 8.49 -0.60
CA SER A 456 24.11 7.84 -1.67
C SER A 456 23.21 7.33 -2.79
N GLY A 457 23.83 7.03 -3.92
CA GLY A 457 23.16 6.44 -5.09
C GLY A 457 24.19 6.13 -6.18
N TYR A 458 23.68 5.94 -7.39
CA TYR A 458 24.50 5.65 -8.56
C TYR A 458 24.23 6.65 -9.68
N SER A 459 25.23 6.85 -10.53
CA SER A 459 25.01 7.42 -11.86
C SER A 459 24.32 6.38 -12.75
N TYR A 460 23.52 6.83 -13.71
CA TYR A 460 22.81 5.98 -14.64
C TYR A 460 22.81 6.60 -16.04
N ARG A 461 22.53 5.75 -17.05
CA ARG A 461 22.38 6.21 -18.43
C ARG A 461 20.92 6.52 -18.72
N ASN A 462 20.66 7.75 -19.12
CA ASN A 462 19.34 8.20 -19.57
C ASN A 462 19.47 8.78 -20.98
N GLY A 463 19.05 8.00 -21.99
CA GLY A 463 19.35 8.33 -23.38
C GLY A 463 20.84 8.46 -23.64
N GLY A 464 21.25 9.57 -24.26
CA GLY A 464 22.66 9.88 -24.54
C GLY A 464 23.46 10.48 -23.37
N ARG A 465 22.85 10.65 -22.17
CA ARG A 465 23.46 11.35 -21.04
C ARG A 465 23.75 10.41 -19.87
N ILE A 466 24.75 10.75 -19.09
CA ILE A 466 24.96 10.17 -17.76
C ILE A 466 24.40 11.14 -16.75
N GLU A 467 23.49 10.65 -15.93
CA GLU A 467 22.78 11.43 -14.93
C GLU A 467 22.88 10.80 -13.54
N ALA A 468 22.58 11.56 -12.53
CA ALA A 468 22.38 11.09 -11.17
C ALA A 468 21.15 11.74 -10.55
N THR A 469 20.44 10.98 -9.73
CA THR A 469 19.38 11.51 -8.88
C THR A 469 19.50 10.91 -7.49
N LEU A 470 19.75 11.75 -6.49
CA LEU A 470 19.91 11.33 -5.10
C LEU A 470 18.80 11.96 -4.25
N MET A 471 18.25 11.18 -3.32
CA MET A 471 17.19 11.63 -2.42
C MET A 471 17.80 12.09 -1.09
N LEU A 472 17.69 13.39 -0.79
CA LEU A 472 18.08 13.95 0.50
C LEU A 472 17.05 13.58 1.58
N PRO A 473 17.48 13.21 2.79
CA PRO A 473 16.56 13.12 3.92
C PRO A 473 15.96 14.51 4.23
N ALA A 474 14.64 14.62 4.26
CA ALA A 474 13.95 15.88 4.55
C ALA A 474 14.40 16.51 5.88
N SER A 475 14.68 15.67 6.89
CA SER A 475 15.18 16.08 8.21
C SER A 475 16.59 16.72 8.19
N SER A 476 17.33 16.58 7.08
CA SER A 476 18.65 17.18 6.93
C SER A 476 18.61 18.60 6.37
N LEU A 477 17.46 19.03 5.84
CA LEU A 477 17.27 20.38 5.30
C LEU A 477 17.11 21.40 6.42
N LYS A 478 17.75 22.57 6.27
CA LYS A 478 17.61 23.72 7.14
C LYS A 478 16.71 24.77 6.48
N ARG A 479 16.08 25.61 7.26
CA ARG A 479 15.43 26.83 6.76
C ARG A 479 16.46 27.73 6.07
N GLY A 480 16.09 28.33 4.94
CA GLY A 480 16.93 29.20 4.16
C GLY A 480 17.93 28.46 3.27
N HIS A 481 19.18 28.89 3.28
CA HIS A 481 20.21 28.41 2.36
C HIS A 481 20.80 27.06 2.76
N ASN A 482 20.72 26.08 1.85
CA ASN A 482 21.38 24.78 1.96
C ASN A 482 22.40 24.63 0.83
N ARG A 483 23.55 24.06 1.14
CA ARG A 483 24.65 23.81 0.18
C ARG A 483 24.77 22.32 -0.09
N VAL A 484 24.55 21.92 -1.34
CA VAL A 484 24.71 20.54 -1.82
C VAL A 484 26.05 20.38 -2.53
N ARG A 485 26.74 19.26 -2.27
CA ARG A 485 27.95 18.82 -3.00
C ARG A 485 27.79 17.37 -3.41
N LEU A 486 28.12 17.06 -4.65
CA LEU A 486 28.10 15.71 -5.20
C LEU A 486 29.51 15.17 -5.32
N LEU A 487 29.76 13.97 -4.83
CA LEU A 487 31.06 13.33 -4.78
C LEU A 487 30.99 11.91 -5.35
N LEU A 488 31.96 11.49 -6.14
CA LEU A 488 32.18 10.07 -6.46
C LEU A 488 32.69 9.35 -5.22
N ALA A 489 32.18 8.16 -4.97
CA ALA A 489 32.47 7.35 -3.78
C ALA A 489 32.85 5.91 -4.16
N PRO A 490 33.90 5.70 -4.96
CA PRO A 490 34.32 4.36 -5.36
C PRO A 490 34.79 3.55 -4.14
N ALA A 491 34.44 2.27 -4.11
CA ALA A 491 34.81 1.38 -3.01
C ALA A 491 36.35 1.33 -2.81
N GLY A 492 36.81 1.45 -1.56
CA GLY A 492 38.21 1.35 -1.20
C GLY A 492 39.13 2.49 -1.71
N LYS A 493 38.53 3.56 -2.29
CA LYS A 493 39.32 4.71 -2.81
C LYS A 493 38.87 6.02 -2.13
N PRO A 494 39.70 7.06 -2.14
CA PRO A 494 39.33 8.39 -1.70
C PRO A 494 38.14 8.92 -2.50
N LEU A 495 37.34 9.74 -1.85
CA LEU A 495 36.22 10.44 -2.52
C LEU A 495 36.79 11.40 -3.58
N THR A 496 36.04 11.58 -4.66
CA THR A 496 36.44 12.53 -5.71
C THR A 496 35.36 13.60 -5.86
N GLN A 497 35.76 14.85 -5.71
CA GLN A 497 34.88 15.98 -5.98
C GLN A 497 34.78 16.19 -7.48
N LEU A 498 33.57 16.18 -7.99
CA LEU A 498 33.27 16.56 -9.36
C LEU A 498 33.41 18.09 -9.53
N ALA A 499 34.03 18.52 -10.60
CA ALA A 499 34.05 19.94 -10.94
C ALA A 499 32.65 20.44 -11.19
N SER A 500 32.31 21.62 -10.66
CA SER A 500 31.01 22.25 -10.96
C SER A 500 31.05 22.82 -12.36
N THR A 501 30.11 22.42 -13.21
CA THR A 501 29.89 23.11 -14.51
C THR A 501 28.74 24.12 -14.35
N PRO A 502 28.85 25.30 -14.96
CA PRO A 502 27.84 26.34 -14.90
C PRO A 502 26.49 25.86 -15.40
#